data_0948a55b1b6dc8a4ccb21675742cfbf3
#
_entry.id   0948a55b1b6dc8a4ccb21675742cfbf3
#
_cell.length_a   1.000
_cell.length_b   1.000
_cell.length_c   1.000
_cell.angle_alpha   90.00
_cell.angle_beta   90.00
_cell.angle_gamma   90.00
#
_symmetry.space_group_name_H-M   'P 1'
#
loop_
_entity.id
_entity.type
_entity.pdbx_description
1 polymer ?
#
loop_
_entity_poly.entity_id
_entity_poly.type
_entity_poly.pdbx_seq_one_letter_code
_entity_poly.pdbx_strand_id
1 'polypeptide(L)'
;MLIVRFDHSVPKEKRDPNLREKLFVEKNGILMWAVEGLKRLIADGYEFTETDATRAELQRYKVESNSALLFVDECCVLDAEAEYPREDLFQSYRDYCNKNGLKPMSQANFNKDVESVSASITRKTDRLGKRRVWRGLRYQD
;
A
#
# COMPACT_ATOMS: atom_id res chain seq x y z
N MET A 1 9.87 -5.17 4.08
CA MET A 1 10.10 -3.70 4.15
C MET A 1 9.40 -3.20 5.39
N LEU A 2 10.08 -2.40 6.21
CA LEU A 2 9.53 -1.77 7.41
C LEU A 2 9.40 -0.27 7.14
N ILE A 3 8.22 0.31 7.40
CA ILE A 3 7.98 1.75 7.26
C ILE A 3 7.75 2.32 8.65
N VAL A 4 8.58 3.30 9.02
CA VAL A 4 8.45 4.05 10.27
C VAL A 4 8.08 5.48 9.93
N ARG A 5 6.93 5.93 10.40
CA ARG A 5 6.43 7.26 10.15
C ARG A 5 6.92 8.24 11.21
N PHE A 6 7.34 9.42 10.75
CA PHE A 6 7.70 10.55 11.60
C PHE A 6 6.72 11.70 11.33
N ASP A 7 5.76 11.89 12.23
CA ASP A 7 4.70 12.90 12.06
C ASP A 7 5.12 14.30 12.48
N HIS A 8 6.29 14.43 13.14
CA HIS A 8 6.79 15.70 13.62
C HIS A 8 7.80 16.33 12.65
N SER A 9 7.45 17.50 12.14
CA SER A 9 8.33 18.35 11.34
C SER A 9 8.80 19.52 12.18
N VAL A 10 10.12 19.75 12.23
CA VAL A 10 10.70 20.89 12.93
C VAL A 10 10.49 22.16 12.10
N PRO A 11 9.78 23.20 12.60
CA PRO A 11 9.62 24.48 11.93
C PRO A 11 10.96 25.09 11.54
N LYS A 12 11.01 25.85 10.44
CA LYS A 12 12.27 26.44 9.92
C LYS A 12 13.02 27.25 10.98
N GLU A 13 12.29 27.99 11.81
CA GLU A 13 12.82 28.89 12.85
C GLU A 13 13.47 28.12 14.02
N LYS A 14 13.11 26.84 14.20
CA LYS A 14 13.64 25.96 15.25
C LYS A 14 14.68 24.96 14.75
N ARG A 15 15.03 25.02 13.46
CA ARG A 15 16.04 24.13 12.90
C ARG A 15 17.44 24.58 13.32
N ASP A 16 18.19 23.63 13.88
CA ASP A 16 19.59 23.86 14.21
C ASP A 16 20.46 23.62 12.96
N PRO A 17 21.08 24.65 12.36
CA PRO A 17 21.92 24.48 11.18
C PRO A 17 23.21 23.69 11.48
N ASN A 18 23.63 23.60 12.72
CA ASN A 18 24.85 22.90 13.15
C ASN A 18 24.54 21.53 13.80
N LEU A 19 23.30 21.00 13.62
CA LEU A 19 22.91 19.73 14.22
C LEU A 19 23.83 18.59 13.83
N ARG A 20 24.30 18.59 12.57
CA ARG A 20 25.19 17.55 12.05
C ARG A 20 26.51 17.50 12.82
N GLU A 21 27.14 18.68 13.06
CA GLU A 21 28.38 18.81 13.78
C GLU A 21 28.23 18.40 15.25
N LYS A 22 27.11 18.76 15.87
CA LYS A 22 26.79 18.36 17.27
C LYS A 22 26.64 16.84 17.36
N LEU A 23 25.88 16.22 16.46
CA LEU A 23 25.73 14.75 16.40
C LEU A 23 27.06 14.04 16.12
N PHE A 24 27.94 14.65 15.33
CA PHE A 24 29.26 14.06 15.07
C PHE A 24 30.15 13.97 16.30
N VAL A 25 30.03 14.93 17.24
CA VAL A 25 30.72 14.84 18.55
C VAL A 25 30.23 13.64 19.36
N GLU A 26 28.94 13.30 19.25
CA GLU A 26 28.29 12.19 19.97
C GLU A 26 28.35 10.85 19.21
N LYS A 27 29.07 10.77 18.08
CA LYS A 27 29.10 9.62 17.18
C LYS A 27 29.36 8.27 17.85
N ASN A 28 30.21 8.27 18.90
CA ASN A 28 30.54 7.02 19.61
C ASN A 28 29.31 6.51 20.40
N GLY A 29 28.56 7.39 21.05
CA GLY A 29 27.32 7.04 21.72
C GLY A 29 26.24 6.54 20.75
N ILE A 30 26.11 7.22 19.61
CA ILE A 30 25.18 6.83 18.53
C ILE A 30 25.57 5.45 17.98
N LEU A 31 26.87 5.18 17.76
CA LEU A 31 27.35 3.89 17.31
C LEU A 31 27.04 2.78 18.35
N MET A 32 27.29 3.03 19.63
CA MET A 32 26.99 2.05 20.68
C MET A 32 25.51 1.73 20.76
N TRP A 33 24.64 2.73 20.61
CA TRP A 33 23.19 2.54 20.53
C TRP A 33 22.79 1.68 19.32
N ALA A 34 23.40 1.91 18.15
CA ALA A 34 23.15 1.10 16.95
C ALA A 34 23.61 -0.36 17.13
N VAL A 35 24.79 -0.56 17.77
CA VAL A 35 25.31 -1.91 18.09
C VAL A 35 24.37 -2.66 19.04
N GLU A 36 23.82 -1.99 20.05
CA GLU A 36 22.81 -2.60 20.94
C GLU A 36 21.53 -2.98 20.17
N GLY A 37 21.08 -2.14 19.24
CA GLY A 37 19.96 -2.50 18.33
C GLY A 37 20.27 -3.73 17.49
N LEU A 38 21.48 -3.82 16.93
CA LEU A 38 21.92 -4.98 16.15
C LEU A 38 21.98 -6.26 16.98
N LYS A 39 22.48 -6.19 18.22
CA LYS A 39 22.52 -7.37 19.12
C LYS A 39 21.12 -7.92 19.39
N ARG A 40 20.14 -7.02 19.63
CA ARG A 40 18.73 -7.43 19.81
C ARG A 40 18.19 -8.09 18.54
N LEU A 41 18.41 -7.48 17.37
CA LEU A 41 17.98 -8.03 16.08
C LEU A 41 18.55 -9.43 15.83
N ILE A 42 19.83 -9.65 16.17
CA ILE A 42 20.48 -10.98 16.08
C ILE A 42 19.84 -11.97 17.04
N ALA A 43 19.59 -11.56 18.28
CA ALA A 43 18.96 -12.41 19.30
C ALA A 43 17.53 -12.81 18.92
N ASP A 44 16.81 -11.93 18.24
CA ASP A 44 15.44 -12.15 17.72
C ASP A 44 15.43 -12.87 16.35
N GLY A 45 16.54 -13.46 15.93
CA GLY A 45 16.64 -14.22 14.67
C GLY A 45 16.52 -13.38 13.41
N TYR A 46 16.93 -12.11 13.46
CA TYR A 46 16.81 -11.12 12.37
C TYR A 46 15.36 -10.71 12.06
N GLU A 47 14.45 -10.93 12.97
CA GLU A 47 13.08 -10.44 12.83
C GLU A 47 12.94 -9.03 13.43
N PHE A 48 12.37 -8.12 12.62
CA PHE A 48 12.08 -6.77 13.10
C PHE A 48 10.78 -6.76 13.90
N THR A 49 10.77 -6.02 15.00
CA THR A 49 9.54 -5.78 15.76
C THR A 49 8.55 -5.00 14.89
N GLU A 50 7.45 -5.63 14.54
CA GLU A 50 6.34 -4.99 13.84
C GLU A 50 5.28 -4.55 14.84
N THR A 51 4.85 -3.30 14.70
CA THR A 51 3.71 -2.75 15.44
C THR A 51 2.50 -2.66 14.51
N ASP A 52 1.30 -2.51 15.08
CA ASP A 52 0.10 -2.27 14.28
C ASP A 52 0.22 -1.01 13.41
N ALA A 53 0.90 0.03 13.94
CA ALA A 53 1.18 1.26 13.21
C ALA A 53 2.09 1.02 11.99
N THR A 54 3.17 0.24 12.13
CA THR A 54 4.07 -0.06 11.00
C THR A 54 3.42 -0.95 9.96
N ARG A 55 2.54 -1.87 10.38
CA ARG A 55 1.73 -2.70 9.47
C ARG A 55 0.72 -1.87 8.68
N ALA A 56 0.02 -0.96 9.35
CA ALA A 56 -0.93 -0.06 8.71
C ALA A 56 -0.25 0.85 7.67
N GLU A 57 0.91 1.42 8.00
CA GLU A 57 1.67 2.25 7.05
C GLU A 57 2.20 1.45 5.85
N LEU A 58 2.64 0.23 6.06
CA LEU A 58 3.06 -0.64 4.96
C LEU A 58 1.88 -0.97 4.02
N GLN A 59 0.72 -1.23 4.59
CA GLN A 59 -0.49 -1.50 3.81
C GLN A 59 -0.92 -0.27 3.02
N ARG A 60 -0.94 0.90 3.66
CA ARG A 60 -1.22 2.18 3.01
C ARG A 60 -0.25 2.46 1.85
N TYR A 61 1.05 2.29 2.06
CA TYR A 61 2.05 2.44 1.01
C TYR A 61 1.83 1.49 -0.17
N LYS A 62 1.43 0.23 0.08
CA LYS A 62 1.11 -0.73 -0.97
C LYS A 62 -0.08 -0.28 -1.82
N VAL A 63 -1.13 0.24 -1.19
CA VAL A 63 -2.31 0.77 -1.88
C VAL A 63 -1.93 2.02 -2.70
N GLU A 64 -1.32 3.02 -2.06
CA GLU A 64 -0.93 4.29 -2.71
C GLU A 64 0.09 4.11 -3.84
N SER A 65 0.93 3.08 -3.79
CA SER A 65 1.92 2.79 -4.84
C SER A 65 1.40 1.93 -6.00
N ASN A 66 0.17 1.42 -5.89
CA ASN A 66 -0.44 0.55 -6.90
C ASN A 66 -1.77 1.16 -7.38
N SER A 67 -1.79 1.64 -8.61
CA SER A 67 -2.98 2.32 -9.17
C SER A 67 -4.24 1.44 -9.24
N ALA A 68 -4.11 0.10 -9.32
CA ALA A 68 -5.27 -0.78 -9.30
C ALA A 68 -5.86 -0.93 -7.90
N LEU A 69 -5.01 -1.05 -6.88
CA LEU A 69 -5.45 -1.11 -5.49
C LEU A 69 -6.07 0.22 -5.06
N LEU A 70 -5.47 1.34 -5.46
CA LEU A 70 -5.99 2.68 -5.20
C LEU A 70 -7.37 2.87 -5.84
N PHE A 71 -7.53 2.46 -7.11
CA PHE A 71 -8.82 2.48 -7.79
C PHE A 71 -9.90 1.65 -7.08
N VAL A 72 -9.53 0.45 -6.62
CA VAL A 72 -10.48 -0.41 -5.89
C VAL A 72 -10.87 0.21 -4.56
N ASP A 73 -9.91 0.80 -3.84
CA ASP A 73 -10.13 1.46 -2.55
C ASP A 73 -11.04 2.69 -2.66
N GLU A 74 -10.84 3.50 -3.71
CA GLU A 74 -11.58 4.76 -3.89
C GLU A 74 -12.91 4.60 -4.63
N CYS A 75 -13.00 3.66 -5.59
CA CYS A 75 -14.11 3.59 -6.54
C CYS A 75 -14.93 2.29 -6.46
N CYS A 76 -14.57 1.36 -5.58
CA CYS A 76 -15.28 0.08 -5.49
C CYS A 76 -15.77 -0.20 -4.07
N VAL A 77 -16.85 -0.96 -3.99
CA VAL A 77 -17.38 -1.47 -2.72
C VAL A 77 -17.33 -2.98 -2.73
N LEU A 78 -16.85 -3.56 -1.62
CA LEU A 78 -16.89 -5.00 -1.40
C LEU A 78 -18.32 -5.41 -1.02
N ASP A 79 -18.93 -6.25 -1.85
CA ASP A 79 -20.29 -6.75 -1.66
C ASP A 79 -20.34 -8.21 -2.16
N ALA A 80 -20.47 -9.15 -1.23
CA ALA A 80 -20.38 -10.60 -1.51
C ALA A 80 -21.38 -11.10 -2.55
N GLU A 81 -22.52 -10.43 -2.70
CA GLU A 81 -23.58 -10.82 -3.64
C GLU A 81 -23.50 -10.05 -4.97
N ALA A 82 -22.69 -8.99 -5.04
CA ALA A 82 -22.55 -8.19 -6.25
C ALA A 82 -21.78 -8.95 -7.32
N GLU A 83 -22.23 -8.76 -8.56
CA GLU A 83 -21.51 -9.17 -9.76
C GLU A 83 -21.31 -7.97 -10.67
N TYR A 84 -20.06 -7.76 -11.15
CA TYR A 84 -19.72 -6.66 -12.03
C TYR A 84 -18.90 -7.14 -13.24
N PRO A 85 -19.23 -6.70 -14.49
CA PRO A 85 -18.51 -7.13 -15.69
C PRO A 85 -17.02 -6.75 -15.62
N ARG A 86 -16.15 -7.70 -15.94
CA ARG A 86 -14.70 -7.51 -15.82
C ARG A 86 -14.14 -6.49 -16.82
N GLU A 87 -14.69 -6.45 -18.01
CA GLU A 87 -14.28 -5.51 -19.05
C GLU A 87 -14.68 -4.08 -18.69
N ASP A 88 -15.89 -3.91 -18.16
CA ASP A 88 -16.39 -2.61 -17.74
C ASP A 88 -15.59 -2.07 -16.56
N LEU A 89 -15.24 -2.92 -15.58
CA LEU A 89 -14.38 -2.53 -14.45
C LEU A 89 -12.99 -2.10 -14.93
N PHE A 90 -12.41 -2.83 -15.88
CA PHE A 90 -11.10 -2.47 -16.41
C PHE A 90 -11.15 -1.18 -17.23
N GLN A 91 -12.25 -0.92 -17.95
CA GLN A 91 -12.43 0.36 -18.63
C GLN A 91 -12.55 1.51 -17.63
N SER A 92 -13.39 1.38 -16.59
CA SER A 92 -13.50 2.38 -15.51
C SER A 92 -12.14 2.64 -14.85
N TYR A 93 -11.33 1.61 -14.62
CA TYR A 93 -9.96 1.76 -14.11
C TYR A 93 -9.07 2.57 -15.07
N ARG A 94 -9.15 2.33 -16.37
CA ARG A 94 -8.37 3.10 -17.35
C ARG A 94 -8.76 4.58 -17.36
N ASP A 95 -10.05 4.84 -17.27
CA ASP A 95 -10.59 6.20 -17.23
C ASP A 95 -10.18 6.92 -15.95
N TYR A 96 -10.22 6.22 -14.82
CA TYR A 96 -9.68 6.69 -13.54
C TYR A 96 -8.19 7.05 -13.65
N CYS A 97 -7.36 6.17 -14.21
CA CYS A 97 -5.94 6.44 -14.40
C CYS A 97 -5.70 7.67 -15.27
N ASN A 98 -6.42 7.79 -16.40
CA ASN A 98 -6.30 8.93 -17.30
C ASN A 98 -6.69 10.24 -16.61
N LYS A 99 -7.78 10.24 -15.84
CA LYS A 99 -8.27 11.39 -15.09
C LYS A 99 -7.27 11.85 -14.00
N ASN A 100 -6.59 10.91 -13.37
CA ASN A 100 -5.65 11.18 -12.28
C ASN A 100 -4.18 11.26 -12.72
N GLY A 101 -3.89 11.24 -14.02
CA GLY A 101 -2.53 11.30 -14.55
C GLY A 101 -1.67 10.06 -14.23
N LEU A 102 -2.30 8.93 -13.96
CA LEU A 102 -1.64 7.66 -13.68
C LEU A 102 -1.47 6.85 -14.96
N LYS A 103 -0.45 6.00 -15.00
CA LYS A 103 -0.27 5.07 -16.11
C LYS A 103 -1.02 3.77 -15.84
N PRO A 104 -2.03 3.40 -16.63
CA PRO A 104 -2.75 2.15 -16.43
C PRO A 104 -1.84 0.93 -16.69
N MET A 105 -1.98 -0.08 -15.86
CA MET A 105 -1.29 -1.35 -16.05
C MET A 105 -2.03 -2.25 -17.06
N SER A 106 -1.42 -3.38 -17.41
CA SER A 106 -2.08 -4.39 -18.25
C SER A 106 -3.30 -5.00 -17.56
N GLN A 107 -4.29 -5.42 -18.34
CA GLN A 107 -5.50 -6.07 -17.80
C GLN A 107 -5.17 -7.33 -16.98
N ALA A 108 -4.10 -8.06 -17.34
CA ALA A 108 -3.68 -9.25 -16.61
C ALA A 108 -3.20 -8.90 -15.18
N ASN A 109 -2.38 -7.86 -15.04
CA ASN A 109 -1.89 -7.38 -13.75
C ASN A 109 -3.04 -6.77 -12.93
N PHE A 110 -3.86 -5.92 -13.55
CA PHE A 110 -5.06 -5.37 -12.90
C PHE A 110 -5.94 -6.47 -12.30
N ASN A 111 -6.25 -7.51 -13.07
CA ASN A 111 -7.06 -8.61 -12.59
C ASN A 111 -6.43 -9.37 -11.42
N LYS A 112 -5.10 -9.51 -11.41
CA LYS A 112 -4.37 -10.15 -10.31
C LYS A 112 -4.43 -9.29 -9.04
N ASP A 113 -4.26 -7.99 -9.20
CA ASP A 113 -4.29 -7.06 -8.06
C ASP A 113 -5.69 -6.94 -7.46
N VAL A 114 -6.75 -6.87 -8.29
CA VAL A 114 -8.15 -6.90 -7.82
C VAL A 114 -8.44 -8.17 -7.00
N GLU A 115 -7.99 -9.34 -7.43
CA GLU A 115 -8.15 -10.57 -6.65
C GLU A 115 -7.40 -10.56 -5.32
N SER A 116 -6.28 -9.84 -5.25
CA SER A 116 -5.49 -9.76 -4.03
C SER A 116 -6.11 -8.90 -2.93
N VAL A 117 -7.12 -8.08 -3.26
CA VAL A 117 -7.79 -7.17 -2.30
C VAL A 117 -8.55 -7.95 -1.22
N SER A 118 -9.27 -8.99 -1.62
CA SER A 118 -10.04 -9.82 -0.69
C SER A 118 -10.26 -11.23 -1.23
N ALA A 119 -10.21 -12.21 -0.36
CA ALA A 119 -10.56 -13.60 -0.69
C ALA A 119 -12.03 -13.77 -1.15
N SER A 120 -12.90 -12.80 -0.88
CA SER A 120 -14.29 -12.79 -1.35
C SER A 120 -14.42 -12.44 -2.82
N ILE A 121 -13.40 -11.76 -3.41
CA ILE A 121 -13.41 -11.39 -4.82
C ILE A 121 -12.99 -12.60 -5.66
N THR A 122 -13.88 -13.05 -6.52
CA THR A 122 -13.62 -14.22 -7.37
C THR A 122 -14.01 -13.95 -8.82
N ARG A 123 -13.32 -14.63 -9.73
CA ARG A 123 -13.64 -14.59 -11.17
C ARG A 123 -14.76 -15.61 -11.46
N LYS A 124 -15.82 -15.15 -12.07
CA LYS A 124 -16.92 -16.00 -12.51
C LYS A 124 -17.33 -15.68 -13.95
N THR A 125 -18.17 -16.54 -14.48
CA THR A 125 -18.98 -16.25 -15.67
C THR A 125 -20.40 -15.97 -15.19
N ASP A 126 -21.10 -15.02 -15.82
CA ASP A 126 -22.47 -14.67 -15.46
C ASP A 126 -23.40 -15.89 -15.56
N ARG A 127 -24.60 -15.78 -14.98
CA ARG A 127 -25.59 -16.86 -14.97
C ARG A 127 -26.01 -17.34 -16.37
N LEU A 128 -25.81 -16.51 -17.39
CA LEU A 128 -26.13 -16.82 -18.79
C LEU A 128 -24.93 -17.40 -19.54
N GLY A 129 -23.76 -17.56 -18.90
CA GLY A 129 -22.53 -18.09 -19.50
C GLY A 129 -21.89 -17.19 -20.57
N LYS A 130 -22.34 -15.93 -20.70
CA LYS A 130 -21.95 -15.04 -21.80
C LYS A 130 -20.87 -14.02 -21.43
N ARG A 131 -20.80 -13.58 -20.16
CA ARG A 131 -19.87 -12.52 -19.74
C ARG A 131 -19.02 -12.95 -18.57
N ARG A 132 -17.75 -12.54 -18.58
CA ARG A 132 -16.84 -12.72 -17.45
C ARG A 132 -17.13 -11.62 -16.43
N VAL A 133 -17.40 -12.01 -15.18
CA VAL A 133 -17.75 -11.09 -14.10
C VAL A 133 -16.80 -11.23 -12.90
N TRP A 134 -16.69 -10.17 -12.14
CA TRP A 134 -16.21 -10.20 -10.77
C TRP A 134 -17.39 -10.47 -9.86
N ARG A 135 -17.24 -11.37 -8.92
CA ARG A 135 -18.15 -11.51 -7.79
C ARG A 135 -17.47 -11.02 -6.54
N GLY A 136 -18.21 -10.40 -5.64
CA GLY A 136 -17.68 -9.87 -4.38
C GLY A 136 -17.28 -8.39 -4.44
N LEU A 137 -17.54 -7.72 -5.59
CA LEU A 137 -17.15 -6.33 -5.82
C LEU A 137 -18.15 -5.67 -6.77
N ARG A 138 -18.44 -4.39 -6.49
CA ARG A 138 -19.14 -3.49 -7.43
C ARG A 138 -18.43 -2.16 -7.54
N TYR A 139 -18.51 -1.56 -8.72
CA TYR A 139 -18.07 -0.19 -8.97
C TYR A 139 -19.10 0.80 -8.40
N GLN A 140 -18.60 1.88 -7.84
CA GLN A 140 -19.40 2.98 -7.34
C GLN A 140 -18.94 4.25 -8.06
N ASP A 141 -19.86 4.89 -8.81
CA ASP A 141 -19.63 6.19 -9.47
C ASP A 141 -19.46 7.32 -8.46
#